data_0a3a2b796ed9ab3bfb2af1b6c0a0ff1c
#
_entry.id   0a3a2b796ed9ab3bfb2af1b6c0a0ff1c
#
_cell.length_a   1.000
_cell.length_b   1.000
_cell.length_c   1.000
_cell.angle_alpha   90.00
_cell.angle_beta   90.00
_cell.angle_gamma   90.00
#
_symmetry.space_group_name_H-M   'P 1'
#
loop_
_entity.id
_entity.type
_entity.pdbx_description
1 polymer ?
#
loop_
_entity_poly.entity_id
_entity_poly.type
_entity_poly.pdbx_seq_one_letter_code
_entity_poly.pdbx_strand_id
1 'polypeptide(L)'
;MLTLHLACAIIFRHAERAKRSAENLNNGGLAIMSTFMPKADEIERKWYVIDAADKPLGRVAAEAATLLRGKHKPIFAPHVDCGDFVIIINTDKAVLTGDKLNKKLYQHHTGYIGNLKEVKYGTLMAEKSDFAMELAIKGMLPDSTLGRKQLTRCRIFKGADHKHEAQKPEAWNK
;
A
#
# COMPACT_ATOMS: atom_id res chain seq x y z
N MET A 1 -38.99 2.08 -7.53
CA MET A 1 -38.88 3.09 -8.60
C MET A 1 -37.79 4.15 -8.43
N LEU A 2 -37.10 4.23 -7.28
CA LEU A 2 -36.03 5.23 -7.06
C LEU A 2 -34.65 4.87 -7.65
N THR A 3 -34.37 3.61 -7.94
CA THR A 3 -33.06 3.14 -8.41
C THR A 3 -32.77 3.42 -9.89
N LEU A 4 -33.80 3.52 -10.71
CA LEU A 4 -33.64 3.85 -12.15
C LEU A 4 -33.26 5.32 -12.40
N HIS A 5 -33.69 6.24 -11.53
CA HIS A 5 -33.40 7.67 -11.68
C HIS A 5 -31.94 8.02 -11.37
N LEU A 6 -31.33 7.32 -10.41
CA LEU A 6 -29.89 7.54 -10.09
C LEU A 6 -28.96 7.02 -11.18
N ALA A 7 -29.28 5.85 -11.76
CA ALA A 7 -28.48 5.28 -12.86
C ALA A 7 -28.50 6.18 -14.10
N CYS A 8 -29.67 6.76 -14.44
CA CYS A 8 -29.82 7.68 -15.58
C CYS A 8 -29.02 8.98 -15.37
N ALA A 9 -28.97 9.51 -14.16
CA ALA A 9 -28.23 10.74 -13.83
C ALA A 9 -26.70 10.53 -13.92
N ILE A 10 -26.20 9.35 -13.59
CA ILE A 10 -24.76 9.02 -13.69
C ILE A 10 -24.36 8.88 -15.16
N ILE A 11 -25.17 8.20 -15.97
CA ILE A 11 -24.92 8.03 -17.41
C ILE A 11 -24.98 9.40 -18.12
N PHE A 12 -25.90 10.27 -17.73
CA PHE A 12 -26.02 11.62 -18.31
C PHE A 12 -24.79 12.49 -18.00
N ARG A 13 -24.27 12.43 -16.77
CA ARG A 13 -23.03 13.14 -16.40
C ARG A 13 -21.80 12.63 -17.16
N HIS A 14 -21.70 11.33 -17.41
CA HIS A 14 -20.62 10.78 -18.24
C HIS A 14 -20.72 11.19 -19.69
N ALA A 15 -21.92 11.25 -20.25
CA ALA A 15 -22.15 11.72 -21.62
C ALA A 15 -21.85 13.21 -21.79
N GLU A 16 -22.21 14.07 -20.83
CA GLU A 16 -21.85 15.50 -20.86
C GLU A 16 -20.34 15.73 -20.70
N ARG A 17 -19.67 14.93 -19.88
CA ARG A 17 -18.22 15.00 -19.70
C ARG A 17 -17.47 14.59 -20.99
N ALA A 18 -17.96 13.57 -21.69
CA ALA A 18 -17.45 13.16 -22.99
C ALA A 18 -17.68 14.23 -24.09
N LYS A 19 -18.83 14.91 -24.09
CA LYS A 19 -19.11 16.01 -25.02
C LYS A 19 -18.18 17.22 -24.76
N ARG A 20 -17.95 17.62 -23.52
CA ARG A 20 -17.03 18.71 -23.18
C ARG A 20 -15.58 18.40 -23.57
N SER A 21 -15.15 17.14 -23.46
CA SER A 21 -13.81 16.73 -23.95
C SER A 21 -13.73 16.75 -25.49
N ALA A 22 -14.80 16.44 -26.19
CA ALA A 22 -14.85 16.50 -27.65
C ALA A 22 -14.93 17.95 -28.19
N GLU A 23 -15.64 18.83 -27.51
CA GLU A 23 -15.71 20.26 -27.86
C GLU A 23 -14.40 21.00 -27.67
N ASN A 24 -13.60 20.60 -26.68
CA ASN A 24 -12.22 21.14 -26.48
C ASN A 24 -11.22 20.68 -27.55
N LEU A 25 -11.51 19.62 -28.30
CA LEU A 25 -10.69 19.16 -29.42
C LEU A 25 -10.94 19.93 -30.73
N ASN A 26 -12.09 20.60 -30.86
CA ASN A 26 -12.48 21.32 -32.09
C ASN A 26 -12.11 22.82 -32.08
N ASN A 27 -11.77 23.39 -30.93
CA ASN A 27 -11.22 24.74 -30.87
C ASN A 27 -9.74 24.66 -31.14
N GLY A 28 -9.26 24.98 -32.34
CA GLY A 28 -7.88 24.97 -32.85
C GLY A 28 -6.84 25.70 -32.01
N GLY A 29 -6.85 25.47 -30.72
CA GLY A 29 -5.81 25.84 -29.77
C GLY A 29 -4.69 24.81 -29.82
N LEU A 30 -3.46 25.26 -29.91
CA LEU A 30 -2.24 24.50 -29.70
C LEU A 30 -2.50 23.35 -28.71
N ALA A 31 -2.31 22.10 -29.14
CA ALA A 31 -2.39 20.94 -28.28
C ALA A 31 -1.36 21.12 -27.17
N ILE A 32 -1.82 21.63 -26.03
CA ILE A 32 -1.00 21.72 -24.84
C ILE A 32 -0.73 20.27 -24.44
N MET A 33 0.47 19.78 -24.71
CA MET A 33 0.94 18.48 -24.27
C MET A 33 1.07 18.53 -22.73
N SER A 34 -0.07 18.48 -22.04
CA SER A 34 -0.11 18.40 -20.61
C SER A 34 0.07 16.94 -20.18
N THR A 35 1.04 16.67 -19.33
CA THR A 35 1.18 15.37 -18.69
C THR A 35 -0.02 15.13 -17.77
N PHE A 36 -0.54 13.90 -17.77
CA PHE A 36 -1.63 13.53 -16.87
C PHE A 36 -1.18 13.70 -15.41
N MET A 37 -1.94 14.46 -14.64
CA MET A 37 -1.72 14.65 -13.20
C MET A 37 -2.94 14.12 -12.44
N PRO A 38 -2.79 13.02 -11.66
CA PRO A 38 -3.89 12.48 -10.88
C PRO A 38 -4.26 13.42 -9.74
N LYS A 39 -5.57 13.60 -9.53
CA LYS A 39 -6.09 14.34 -8.38
C LYS A 39 -6.38 13.36 -7.23
N ALA A 40 -6.15 13.78 -6.00
CA ALA A 40 -6.33 12.95 -4.81
C ALA A 40 -7.76 12.40 -4.66
N ASP A 41 -8.75 13.17 -5.12
CA ASP A 41 -10.19 12.84 -5.01
C ASP A 41 -10.67 11.83 -6.07
N GLU A 42 -9.88 11.66 -7.15
CA GLU A 42 -10.20 10.74 -8.25
C GLU A 42 -9.61 9.34 -8.05
N ILE A 43 -8.84 9.14 -6.99
CA ILE A 43 -8.11 7.89 -6.76
C ILE A 43 -9.00 6.91 -5.99
N GLU A 44 -9.42 5.84 -6.67
CA GLU A 44 -10.08 4.71 -6.04
C GLU A 44 -9.05 3.84 -5.30
N ARG A 45 -9.35 3.50 -4.03
CA ARG A 45 -8.52 2.65 -3.19
C ARG A 45 -9.19 1.32 -2.95
N LYS A 46 -8.45 0.24 -3.18
CA LYS A 46 -8.89 -1.14 -2.93
C LYS A 46 -8.18 -1.71 -1.70
N TRP A 47 -8.71 -2.81 -1.20
CA TRP A 47 -8.12 -3.58 -0.12
C TRP A 47 -7.57 -4.88 -0.65
N TYR A 48 -6.31 -5.18 -0.32
CA TYR A 48 -5.62 -6.40 -0.72
C TYR A 48 -5.13 -7.17 0.48
N VAL A 49 -5.27 -8.50 0.42
CA VAL A 49 -4.70 -9.43 1.41
C VAL A 49 -3.49 -10.12 0.81
N ILE A 50 -2.38 -10.12 1.54
CA ILE A 50 -1.16 -10.85 1.21
C ILE A 50 -0.93 -11.90 2.30
N ASP A 51 -0.79 -13.16 1.90
CA ASP A 51 -0.39 -14.22 2.80
C ASP A 51 1.15 -14.32 2.84
N ALA A 52 1.71 -14.23 4.05
CA ALA A 52 3.15 -14.28 4.31
C ALA A 52 3.65 -15.70 4.64
N ALA A 53 2.74 -16.71 4.76
CA ALA A 53 3.13 -18.07 5.09
C ALA A 53 4.16 -18.61 4.08
N ASP A 54 5.24 -19.19 4.58
CA ASP A 54 6.33 -19.81 3.82
C ASP A 54 7.03 -18.91 2.79
N LYS A 55 6.70 -17.61 2.80
CA LYS A 55 7.33 -16.63 1.91
C LYS A 55 8.46 -15.87 2.61
N PRO A 56 9.52 -15.51 1.88
CA PRO A 56 10.57 -14.66 2.44
C PRO A 56 10.02 -13.29 2.85
N LEU A 57 10.23 -12.90 4.11
CA LEU A 57 9.75 -11.64 4.70
C LEU A 57 10.03 -10.43 3.80
N GLY A 58 11.24 -10.36 3.22
CA GLY A 58 11.62 -9.23 2.37
C GLY A 58 10.85 -9.17 1.05
N ARG A 59 10.45 -10.31 0.47
CA ARG A 59 9.63 -10.33 -0.76
C ARG A 59 8.21 -9.87 -0.49
N VAL A 60 7.60 -10.38 0.58
CA VAL A 60 6.27 -9.94 1.04
C VAL A 60 6.27 -8.43 1.30
N ALA A 61 7.30 -7.93 2.00
CA ALA A 61 7.45 -6.50 2.26
C ALA A 61 7.58 -5.66 0.98
N ALA A 62 8.30 -6.15 -0.05
CA ALA A 62 8.46 -5.46 -1.32
C ALA A 62 7.13 -5.39 -2.12
N GLU A 63 6.36 -6.48 -2.12
CA GLU A 63 5.03 -6.51 -2.74
C GLU A 63 4.07 -5.55 -2.02
N ALA A 64 4.02 -5.60 -0.69
CA ALA A 64 3.23 -4.69 0.13
C ALA A 64 3.61 -3.22 -0.12
N ALA A 65 4.90 -2.88 -0.17
CA ALA A 65 5.37 -1.54 -0.45
C ALA A 65 4.99 -1.06 -1.87
N THR A 66 4.96 -1.96 -2.85
CA THR A 66 4.53 -1.65 -4.22
C THR A 66 3.04 -1.27 -4.27
N LEU A 67 2.18 -2.01 -3.54
CA LEU A 67 0.74 -1.74 -3.43
C LEU A 67 0.46 -0.47 -2.63
N LEU A 68 1.11 -0.30 -1.48
CA LEU A 68 0.96 0.88 -0.61
C LEU A 68 1.37 2.17 -1.32
N ARG A 69 2.37 2.10 -2.19
CA ARG A 69 2.80 3.22 -3.02
C ARG A 69 1.93 3.43 -4.26
N GLY A 70 1.21 2.40 -4.69
CA GLY A 70 0.35 2.44 -5.88
C GLY A 70 1.09 2.27 -7.20
N LYS A 71 2.30 1.67 -7.20
CA LYS A 71 3.10 1.46 -8.42
C LYS A 71 2.47 0.50 -9.43
N HIS A 72 1.51 -0.32 -9.02
CA HIS A 72 0.75 -1.22 -9.89
C HIS A 72 -0.29 -0.49 -10.74
N LYS A 73 -0.64 0.75 -10.38
CA LYS A 73 -1.63 1.56 -11.10
C LYS A 73 -1.00 2.37 -12.23
N PRO A 74 -1.64 2.46 -13.41
CA PRO A 74 -1.13 3.28 -14.52
C PRO A 74 -1.12 4.79 -14.19
N ILE A 75 -1.98 5.22 -13.24
CA ILE A 75 -2.08 6.60 -12.77
C ILE A 75 -1.04 6.98 -11.71
N PHE A 76 -0.04 6.12 -11.47
CA PHE A 76 0.96 6.38 -10.44
C PHE A 76 1.71 7.70 -10.66
N ALA A 77 1.73 8.54 -9.63
CA ALA A 77 2.54 9.76 -9.58
C ALA A 77 3.28 9.89 -8.25
N PRO A 78 4.56 10.29 -8.25
CA PRO A 78 5.37 10.35 -7.02
C PRO A 78 4.90 11.38 -5.99
N HIS A 79 4.24 12.45 -6.45
CA HIS A 79 3.78 13.57 -5.61
C HIS A 79 2.38 13.38 -5.05
N VAL A 80 1.62 12.38 -5.53
CA VAL A 80 0.27 12.06 -5.08
C VAL A 80 0.24 10.66 -4.47
N ASP A 81 -0.58 10.50 -3.45
CA ASP A 81 -0.76 9.22 -2.78
C ASP A 81 -1.79 8.36 -3.51
N CYS A 82 -1.31 7.54 -4.44
CA CYS A 82 -2.12 6.65 -5.29
C CYS A 82 -2.32 5.23 -4.70
N GLY A 83 -1.75 4.94 -3.53
CA GLY A 83 -1.69 3.60 -2.98
C GLY A 83 -3.01 3.06 -2.43
N ASP A 84 -3.04 1.74 -2.25
CA ASP A 84 -4.16 0.97 -1.74
C ASP A 84 -3.95 0.56 -0.29
N PHE A 85 -4.96 -0.09 0.31
CA PHE A 85 -4.87 -0.69 1.63
C PHE A 85 -4.34 -2.12 1.51
N VAL A 86 -3.44 -2.50 2.41
CA VAL A 86 -2.82 -3.82 2.43
C VAL A 86 -3.00 -4.46 3.79
N ILE A 87 -3.48 -5.68 3.79
CA ILE A 87 -3.57 -6.56 4.96
C ILE A 87 -2.55 -7.68 4.75
N ILE A 88 -1.68 -7.90 5.74
CA ILE A 88 -0.72 -9.00 5.72
C ILE A 88 -1.11 -9.96 6.84
N ILE A 89 -1.26 -11.23 6.50
CA ILE A 89 -1.62 -12.30 7.41
C ILE A 89 -0.48 -13.32 7.55
N ASN A 90 -0.54 -14.14 8.61
CA ASN A 90 0.41 -15.22 8.89
C ASN A 90 1.89 -14.76 8.99
N THR A 91 2.15 -13.60 9.61
CA THR A 91 3.53 -13.09 9.70
C THR A 91 4.43 -13.91 10.61
N ASP A 92 3.89 -14.71 11.50
CA ASP A 92 4.61 -15.66 12.33
C ASP A 92 5.26 -16.78 11.52
N LYS A 93 4.66 -17.15 10.37
CA LYS A 93 5.14 -18.19 9.45
C LYS A 93 6.04 -17.65 8.34
N ALA A 94 6.32 -16.34 8.34
CA ALA A 94 7.22 -15.74 7.35
C ALA A 94 8.66 -16.20 7.56
N VAL A 95 9.34 -16.51 6.46
CA VAL A 95 10.69 -17.11 6.48
C VAL A 95 11.76 -16.02 6.35
N LEU A 96 12.82 -16.13 7.17
CA LEU A 96 14.04 -15.35 7.00
C LEU A 96 15.12 -16.25 6.35
N THR A 97 15.58 -15.88 5.16
CA THR A 97 16.56 -16.67 4.41
C THR A 97 17.97 -16.55 4.98
N GLY A 98 18.73 -17.63 4.93
CA GLY A 98 20.10 -17.71 5.46
C GLY A 98 20.15 -17.57 6.99
N ASP A 99 21.28 -17.15 7.53
CA ASP A 99 21.51 -17.04 8.99
C ASP A 99 21.06 -15.69 9.58
N LYS A 100 19.99 -15.09 9.03
CA LYS A 100 19.47 -13.79 9.51
C LYS A 100 18.83 -13.88 10.89
N LEU A 101 18.29 -15.04 11.25
CA LEU A 101 17.71 -15.26 12.59
C LEU A 101 18.72 -15.00 13.69
N ASN A 102 19.98 -15.43 13.50
CA ASN A 102 21.03 -15.32 14.50
C ASN A 102 21.89 -14.06 14.35
N LYS A 103 22.20 -13.66 13.10
CA LYS A 103 23.15 -12.58 12.81
C LYS A 103 22.52 -11.21 12.68
N LYS A 104 21.27 -11.13 12.22
CA LYS A 104 20.61 -9.83 12.02
C LYS A 104 20.12 -9.29 13.37
N LEU A 105 20.53 -8.05 13.68
CA LEU A 105 20.14 -7.35 14.89
C LEU A 105 19.16 -6.22 14.54
N TYR A 106 18.14 -6.05 15.36
CA TYR A 106 17.35 -4.84 15.44
C TYR A 106 17.98 -3.93 16.48
N GLN A 107 18.46 -2.79 16.04
CA GLN A 107 19.12 -1.80 16.90
C GLN A 107 18.21 -0.59 17.10
N HIS A 108 18.06 -0.16 18.34
CA HIS A 108 17.31 1.03 18.71
C HIS A 108 18.07 1.81 19.79
N HIS A 109 18.31 3.09 19.54
CA HIS A 109 18.96 3.99 20.48
C HIS A 109 17.91 4.80 21.25
N THR A 110 18.01 4.89 22.56
CA THR A 110 17.02 5.57 23.40
C THR A 110 17.22 7.08 23.55
N GLY A 111 18.32 7.62 23.02
CA GLY A 111 18.69 9.03 23.12
C GLY A 111 19.70 9.33 24.26
N TYR A 112 19.90 8.43 25.23
CA TYR A 112 20.89 8.59 26.28
C TYR A 112 22.25 8.01 25.87
N ILE A 113 23.34 8.61 26.35
CA ILE A 113 24.71 8.16 26.05
C ILE A 113 24.89 6.69 26.45
N GLY A 114 25.42 5.86 25.52
CA GLY A 114 25.71 4.44 25.75
C GLY A 114 24.49 3.51 25.77
N ASN A 115 23.28 3.99 25.53
CA ASN A 115 22.06 3.19 25.64
C ASN A 115 21.54 2.69 24.28
N LEU A 116 22.36 1.91 23.58
CA LEU A 116 21.98 1.16 22.39
C LEU A 116 21.35 -0.17 22.81
N LYS A 117 20.11 -0.41 22.38
CA LYS A 117 19.41 -1.69 22.58
C LYS A 117 19.48 -2.52 21.32
N GLU A 118 19.88 -3.78 21.46
CA GLU A 118 20.00 -4.73 20.36
C GLU A 118 19.16 -5.97 20.64
N VAL A 119 18.37 -6.38 19.66
CA VAL A 119 17.54 -7.59 19.71
C VAL A 119 17.81 -8.43 18.48
N LYS A 120 18.06 -9.73 18.64
CA LYS A 120 18.22 -10.66 17.52
C LYS A 120 16.90 -10.80 16.76
N TYR A 121 16.97 -10.91 15.44
CA TYR A 121 15.75 -11.09 14.64
C TYR A 121 15.02 -12.40 14.94
N GLY A 122 15.70 -13.44 15.39
CA GLY A 122 15.06 -14.67 15.86
C GLY A 122 14.11 -14.43 17.03
N THR A 123 14.56 -13.69 18.05
CA THR A 123 13.72 -13.31 19.20
C THR A 123 12.58 -12.37 18.76
N LEU A 124 12.89 -11.39 17.88
CA LEU A 124 11.90 -10.45 17.38
C LEU A 124 10.78 -11.14 16.58
N MET A 125 11.10 -12.14 15.76
CA MET A 125 10.11 -12.91 15.02
C MET A 125 9.25 -13.79 15.92
N ALA A 126 9.81 -14.36 16.99
CA ALA A 126 9.06 -15.17 17.93
C ALA A 126 8.06 -14.33 18.76
N GLU A 127 8.47 -13.15 19.22
CA GLU A 127 7.65 -12.31 20.09
C GLU A 127 6.74 -11.36 19.31
N LYS A 128 7.30 -10.67 18.30
CA LYS A 128 6.67 -9.54 17.55
C LYS A 128 6.94 -9.64 16.06
N SER A 129 6.42 -10.67 15.41
CA SER A 129 6.57 -10.87 13.96
C SER A 129 5.90 -9.76 13.14
N ASP A 130 4.78 -9.21 13.65
CA ASP A 130 4.09 -8.07 13.09
C ASP A 130 4.99 -6.83 13.01
N PHE A 131 5.70 -6.53 14.09
CA PHE A 131 6.64 -5.40 14.13
C PHE A 131 7.86 -5.61 13.22
N ALA A 132 8.38 -6.84 13.12
CA ALA A 132 9.48 -7.15 12.21
C ALA A 132 9.07 -6.92 10.73
N MET A 133 7.83 -7.29 10.37
CA MET A 133 7.28 -7.04 9.04
C MET A 133 7.08 -5.54 8.80
N GLU A 134 6.53 -4.81 9.78
CA GLU A 134 6.35 -3.36 9.68
C GLU A 134 7.66 -2.62 9.43
N LEU A 135 8.72 -2.98 10.16
CA LEU A 135 10.06 -2.41 9.97
C LEU A 135 10.59 -2.65 8.56
N ALA A 136 10.36 -3.86 8.01
CA ALA A 136 10.77 -4.17 6.64
C ALA A 136 10.03 -3.31 5.62
N ILE A 137 8.73 -3.15 5.76
CA ILE A 137 7.89 -2.31 4.88
C ILE A 137 8.28 -0.84 5.01
N LYS A 138 8.44 -0.34 6.24
CA LYS A 138 8.86 1.05 6.50
C LYS A 138 10.17 1.38 5.80
N GLY A 139 11.15 0.48 5.84
CA GLY A 139 12.43 0.66 5.14
C GLY A 139 12.34 0.64 3.61
N MET A 140 11.24 0.14 3.03
CA MET A 140 10.98 0.10 1.59
C MET A 140 10.09 1.23 1.08
N LEU A 141 9.42 1.94 1.97
CA LEU A 141 8.65 3.13 1.66
C LEU A 141 9.55 4.38 1.66
N PRO A 142 9.20 5.44 0.93
CA PRO A 142 9.96 6.69 0.96
C PRO A 142 9.88 7.34 2.35
N ASP A 143 11.00 7.91 2.82
CA ASP A 143 11.03 8.65 4.09
C ASP A 143 10.51 10.08 3.90
N SER A 144 9.22 10.18 3.66
CA SER A 144 8.50 11.45 3.44
C SER A 144 7.17 11.46 4.19
N THR A 145 6.50 12.61 4.19
CA THR A 145 5.14 12.73 4.73
C THR A 145 4.16 11.79 4.04
N LEU A 146 4.31 11.59 2.72
CA LEU A 146 3.51 10.63 1.96
C LEU A 146 3.80 9.19 2.36
N GLY A 147 5.07 8.81 2.54
CA GLY A 147 5.44 7.46 2.97
C GLY A 147 4.89 7.11 4.35
N ARG A 148 4.87 8.07 5.28
CA ARG A 148 4.23 7.88 6.60
C ARG A 148 2.72 7.64 6.47
N LYS A 149 2.02 8.39 5.60
CA LYS A 149 0.59 8.16 5.30
C LYS A 149 0.35 6.79 4.64
N GLN A 150 1.24 6.37 3.75
CA GLN A 150 1.17 5.06 3.10
C GLN A 150 1.32 3.91 4.11
N LEU A 151 2.24 4.04 5.07
CA LEU A 151 2.44 3.05 6.12
C LEU A 151 1.19 2.86 6.99
N THR A 152 0.43 3.91 7.29
CA THR A 152 -0.80 3.79 8.11
C THR A 152 -1.89 2.93 7.46
N ARG A 153 -1.82 2.69 6.15
CA ARG A 153 -2.75 1.81 5.43
C ARG A 153 -2.33 0.34 5.40
N CYS A 154 -1.18 0.03 5.96
CA CYS A 154 -0.74 -1.35 6.15
C CYS A 154 -1.32 -1.88 7.46
N ARG A 155 -1.98 -3.04 7.40
CA ARG A 155 -2.48 -3.77 8.58
C ARG A 155 -1.80 -5.13 8.61
N ILE A 156 -1.17 -5.47 9.73
CA ILE A 156 -0.33 -6.64 9.85
C ILE A 156 -0.87 -7.50 11.00
N PHE A 157 -1.05 -8.79 10.71
CA PHE A 157 -1.59 -9.77 11.66
C PHE A 157 -0.64 -10.97 11.76
N LYS A 158 -0.45 -11.48 12.97
CA LYS A 158 0.36 -12.68 13.24
C LYS A 158 -0.28 -13.92 12.66
N GLY A 159 -1.57 -14.10 12.89
CA GLY A 159 -2.35 -15.23 12.43
C GLY A 159 -3.05 -15.00 11.10
N ALA A 160 -3.95 -15.95 10.75
CA ALA A 160 -4.75 -15.88 9.55
C ALA A 160 -5.96 -14.93 9.68
N ASP A 161 -6.44 -14.71 10.91
CA ASP A 161 -7.65 -13.95 11.15
C ASP A 161 -7.39 -12.45 11.09
N HIS A 162 -8.13 -11.77 10.26
CA HIS A 162 -8.14 -10.32 10.18
C HIS A 162 -9.56 -9.77 10.43
N LYS A 163 -9.67 -8.62 11.11
CA LYS A 163 -10.96 -8.00 11.50
C LYS A 163 -11.52 -7.07 10.41
N HIS A 164 -11.20 -7.30 9.13
CA HIS A 164 -11.51 -6.38 8.01
C HIS A 164 -12.38 -7.03 6.93
N GLU A 165 -13.33 -7.89 7.31
CA GLU A 165 -14.22 -8.55 6.36
C GLU A 165 -15.18 -7.58 5.68
N ALA A 166 -15.65 -6.56 6.41
CA ALA A 166 -16.57 -5.55 5.89
C ALA A 166 -16.03 -4.79 4.67
N GLN A 167 -14.70 -4.67 4.54
CA GLN A 167 -14.03 -4.01 3.43
C GLN A 167 -13.90 -4.89 2.18
N LYS A 168 -14.28 -6.17 2.26
CA LYS A 168 -14.21 -7.17 1.17
C LYS A 168 -12.84 -7.16 0.48
N PRO A 169 -11.77 -7.48 1.22
CA PRO A 169 -10.43 -7.43 0.66
C PRO A 169 -10.23 -8.51 -0.41
N GLU A 170 -9.54 -8.16 -1.48
CA GLU A 170 -9.17 -9.05 -2.59
C GLU A 170 -7.84 -9.76 -2.27
N ALA A 171 -7.73 -11.07 -2.53
CA ALA A 171 -6.47 -11.77 -2.40
C ALA A 171 -5.47 -11.30 -3.47
N TRP A 172 -4.27 -10.92 -3.05
CA TRP A 172 -3.20 -10.53 -3.97
C TRP A 172 -2.40 -11.77 -4.38
N ASN A 173 -2.65 -12.28 -5.58
CA ASN A 173 -1.91 -13.37 -6.19
C ASN A 173 -1.05 -12.81 -7.33
N LYS A 174 0.27 -12.87 -7.15
CA LYS A 174 1.24 -12.50 -8.18
C LYS A 174 2.25 -13.64 -8.39
#